data_84d28e33dccee0e246e7b3c23adf5c20
#
_entry.id   84d28e33dccee0e246e7b3c23adf5c20
#
_cell.length_a   1.000
_cell.length_b   1.000
_cell.length_c   1.000
_cell.angle_alpha   90.00
_cell.angle_beta   90.00
_cell.angle_gamma   90.00
#
_symmetry.space_group_name_H-M   'P 1'
#
loop_
_entity.id
_entity.type
_entity.pdbx_description
1 polymer ?
#
loop_
_entity_poly.entity_id
_entity_poly.type
_entity_poly.pdbx_seq_one_letter_code
_entity_poly.pdbx_strand_id
1 'polypeptide(L)'
;MMKLAGVVITFFPDIPELQKNINSYIDDLDFLVIWENTPIDKRNYKEDDLKNISQKVIVLGVGSNLGIGAALNQSIQHFLDYDCDYFITFDQDSSFDSGVLNQYKKLVTENSGEEIGVFGTNYISNDSLSYSDDSDSLIVNECITSGSIFPKTNFIKGLFFNEDFFIDAVDFEYCYRIAKTSGLTTVIFPKIILNHNIGYADQSFLSKLSDNYSAFRTFFLIKNQIYIWRKYPDLFEFKRKIHLVVKYITLRIVSVVFFEQDKYAKLKSIIRGINQGLSKP
;
A
#
# COMPACT_ATOMS: atom_id res chain seq x y z
N MET A 1 -2.74 24.15 -12.64
CA MET A 1 -2.11 23.58 -11.41
C MET A 1 -2.67 22.17 -11.27
N MET A 2 -1.85 21.15 -11.04
CA MET A 2 -2.26 19.75 -10.88
C MET A 2 -3.27 19.61 -9.72
N LYS A 3 -4.45 19.05 -9.99
CA LYS A 3 -5.47 18.76 -8.99
C LYS A 3 -5.28 17.33 -8.47
N LEU A 4 -5.12 17.20 -7.16
CA LEU A 4 -4.73 15.96 -6.49
C LEU A 4 -5.74 15.58 -5.41
N ALA A 5 -6.41 14.44 -5.58
CA ALA A 5 -7.29 13.84 -4.57
C ALA A 5 -6.53 12.79 -3.75
N GLY A 6 -6.61 12.88 -2.44
CA GLY A 6 -5.98 11.94 -1.51
C GLY A 6 -6.94 10.82 -1.08
N VAL A 7 -6.38 9.65 -0.82
CA VAL A 7 -7.08 8.50 -0.22
C VAL A 7 -6.25 7.96 0.93
N VAL A 8 -6.83 7.87 2.12
CA VAL A 8 -6.25 7.21 3.30
C VAL A 8 -7.12 6.04 3.70
N ILE A 9 -6.53 4.85 3.83
CA ILE A 9 -7.22 3.68 4.35
C ILE A 9 -6.92 3.56 5.85
N THR A 10 -7.98 3.54 6.68
CA THR A 10 -7.84 3.41 8.13
C THR A 10 -8.36 2.06 8.64
N PHE A 11 -7.66 1.50 9.62
CA PHE A 11 -8.07 0.29 10.32
C PHE A 11 -7.58 0.36 11.77
N PHE A 12 -8.48 0.53 12.72
CA PHE A 12 -8.19 0.82 14.13
C PHE A 12 -7.20 1.97 14.30
N PRO A 13 -7.46 3.16 13.72
CA PRO A 13 -6.53 4.28 13.78
C PRO A 13 -6.38 4.82 15.20
N ASP A 14 -5.15 5.26 15.54
CA ASP A 14 -4.92 6.23 16.60
C ASP A 14 -5.27 7.61 16.04
N ILE A 15 -6.35 8.21 16.53
CA ILE A 15 -6.89 9.46 15.95
C ILE A 15 -5.89 10.63 16.04
N PRO A 16 -5.23 10.89 17.19
CA PRO A 16 -4.19 11.91 17.28
C PRO A 16 -3.05 11.72 16.28
N GLU A 17 -2.56 10.49 16.13
CA GLU A 17 -1.47 10.18 15.19
C GLU A 17 -1.95 10.32 13.74
N LEU A 18 -3.11 9.80 13.39
CA LEU A 18 -3.72 9.95 12.08
C LEU A 18 -3.89 11.43 11.71
N GLN A 19 -4.41 12.24 12.63
CA GLN A 19 -4.57 13.69 12.42
C GLN A 19 -3.23 14.37 12.18
N LYS A 20 -2.19 14.03 12.95
CA LYS A 20 -0.82 14.55 12.76
C LYS A 20 -0.30 14.20 11.37
N ASN A 21 -0.48 12.95 10.93
CA ASN A 21 -0.02 12.48 9.64
C ASN A 21 -0.76 13.19 8.50
N ILE A 22 -2.09 13.26 8.55
CA ILE A 22 -2.92 13.97 7.56
C ILE A 22 -2.54 15.45 7.47
N ASN A 23 -2.32 16.12 8.60
CA ASN A 23 -1.92 17.54 8.63
C ASN A 23 -0.59 17.82 7.92
N SER A 24 0.25 16.79 7.70
CA SER A 24 1.51 16.96 6.99
C SER A 24 1.36 17.15 5.47
N TYR A 25 0.18 16.83 4.90
CA TYR A 25 -0.06 16.87 3.45
C TYR A 25 -1.43 17.38 3.03
N ILE A 26 -2.38 17.60 3.95
CA ILE A 26 -3.77 17.97 3.60
C ILE A 26 -3.88 19.31 2.87
N ASP A 27 -3.01 20.25 3.19
CA ASP A 27 -3.04 21.59 2.57
C ASP A 27 -2.71 21.53 1.08
N ASP A 28 -1.89 20.56 0.67
CA ASP A 28 -1.44 20.34 -0.71
C ASP A 28 -2.40 19.48 -1.54
N LEU A 29 -3.47 18.94 -0.93
CA LEU A 29 -4.54 18.20 -1.58
C LEU A 29 -5.73 19.09 -1.89
N ASP A 30 -6.50 18.74 -2.92
CA ASP A 30 -7.79 19.37 -3.22
C ASP A 30 -8.91 18.72 -2.38
N PHE A 31 -8.88 17.40 -2.25
CA PHE A 31 -9.82 16.56 -1.50
C PHE A 31 -9.08 15.42 -0.80
N LEU A 32 -9.67 14.89 0.27
CA LEU A 32 -9.17 13.68 0.95
C LEU A 32 -10.35 12.77 1.32
N VAL A 33 -10.35 11.53 0.83
CA VAL A 33 -11.19 10.47 1.39
C VAL A 33 -10.42 9.75 2.49
N ILE A 34 -11.04 9.62 3.65
CA ILE A 34 -10.68 8.62 4.66
C ILE A 34 -11.64 7.46 4.49
N TRP A 35 -11.11 6.32 4.01
CA TRP A 35 -11.88 5.08 3.96
C TRP A 35 -11.73 4.32 5.26
N GLU A 36 -12.82 4.21 5.99
CA GLU A 36 -12.86 3.58 7.30
C GLU A 36 -13.14 2.08 7.19
N ASN A 37 -12.09 1.28 7.36
CA ASN A 37 -12.16 -0.19 7.29
C ASN A 37 -12.41 -0.85 8.66
N THR A 38 -12.41 -0.08 9.78
CA THR A 38 -12.70 -0.65 11.10
C THR A 38 -14.16 -1.07 11.19
N PRO A 39 -14.48 -2.32 11.56
CA PRO A 39 -15.86 -2.73 11.77
C PRO A 39 -16.58 -1.82 12.77
N ILE A 40 -17.81 -1.42 12.42
CA ILE A 40 -18.53 -0.38 13.16
C ILE A 40 -18.75 -0.74 14.62
N ASP A 41 -18.95 -2.03 14.92
CA ASP A 41 -19.14 -2.58 16.27
C ASP A 41 -17.85 -2.61 17.11
N LYS A 42 -16.70 -2.33 16.51
CA LYS A 42 -15.37 -2.37 17.14
C LYS A 42 -14.69 -1.01 17.21
N ARG A 43 -15.36 0.05 16.73
CA ARG A 43 -14.81 1.41 16.80
C ARG A 43 -14.82 1.93 18.22
N ASN A 44 -13.74 2.55 18.64
CA ASN A 44 -13.61 3.26 19.92
C ASN A 44 -13.57 4.79 19.76
N TYR A 45 -13.91 5.31 18.60
CA TYR A 45 -13.99 6.71 18.19
C TYR A 45 -15.27 6.95 17.38
N LYS A 46 -15.62 8.22 17.20
CA LYS A 46 -16.76 8.65 16.40
C LYS A 46 -16.34 9.04 15.00
N GLU A 47 -17.26 8.96 14.04
CA GLU A 47 -17.01 9.42 12.67
C GLU A 47 -16.64 10.91 12.61
N ASP A 48 -17.22 11.72 13.50
CA ASP A 48 -16.92 13.13 13.60
C ASP A 48 -15.46 13.40 13.99
N ASP A 49 -14.80 12.50 14.72
CA ASP A 49 -13.38 12.64 15.05
C ASP A 49 -12.50 12.60 13.77
N LEU A 50 -12.95 11.85 12.75
CA LEU A 50 -12.28 11.81 11.45
C LEU A 50 -12.67 13.02 10.58
N LYS A 51 -13.95 13.39 10.52
CA LYS A 51 -14.44 14.52 9.72
C LYS A 51 -13.84 15.86 10.16
N ASN A 52 -13.64 16.03 11.47
CA ASN A 52 -13.13 17.27 12.03
C ASN A 52 -11.62 17.49 11.80
N ILE A 53 -10.90 16.52 11.20
CA ILE A 53 -9.48 16.70 10.87
C ILE A 53 -9.29 17.86 9.88
N SER A 54 -10.13 17.95 8.83
CA SER A 54 -10.10 19.06 7.88
C SER A 54 -11.42 19.17 7.11
N GLN A 55 -11.77 20.38 6.65
CA GLN A 55 -12.92 20.60 5.75
C GLN A 55 -12.79 19.88 4.39
N LYS A 56 -11.56 19.47 4.00
CA LYS A 56 -11.30 18.71 2.77
C LYS A 56 -11.56 17.22 2.93
N VAL A 57 -11.84 16.74 4.17
CA VAL A 57 -12.02 15.32 4.48
C VAL A 57 -13.44 14.87 4.20
N ILE A 58 -13.54 13.78 3.46
CA ILE A 58 -14.78 13.00 3.24
C ILE A 58 -14.55 11.63 3.87
N VAL A 59 -15.38 11.23 4.82
CA VAL A 59 -15.31 9.90 5.46
C VAL A 59 -16.24 8.94 4.73
N LEU A 60 -15.70 7.85 4.25
CA LEU A 60 -16.43 6.76 3.60
C LEU A 60 -16.14 5.44 4.32
N GLY A 61 -17.02 4.47 4.13
CA GLY A 61 -16.85 3.11 4.65
C GLY A 61 -18.19 2.39 4.66
N VAL A 62 -18.12 1.08 4.75
CA VAL A 62 -19.32 0.21 4.77
C VAL A 62 -19.55 -0.45 6.13
N GLY A 63 -18.81 -0.03 7.15
CA GLY A 63 -18.91 -0.59 8.51
C GLY A 63 -18.27 -1.96 8.68
N SER A 64 -17.51 -2.41 7.70
CA SER A 64 -16.75 -3.67 7.72
C SER A 64 -15.45 -3.54 6.95
N ASN A 65 -14.47 -4.41 7.24
CA ASN A 65 -13.19 -4.42 6.56
C ASN A 65 -13.32 -5.08 5.18
N LEU A 66 -13.16 -4.30 4.12
CA LEU A 66 -13.15 -4.79 2.73
C LEU A 66 -11.74 -5.21 2.23
N GLY A 67 -10.70 -4.98 3.04
CA GLY A 67 -9.31 -5.07 2.58
C GLY A 67 -8.84 -3.81 1.84
N ILE A 68 -7.55 -3.79 1.49
CA ILE A 68 -6.91 -2.59 0.92
C ILE A 68 -7.37 -2.34 -0.52
N GLY A 69 -7.36 -3.38 -1.37
CA GLY A 69 -7.68 -3.24 -2.80
C GLY A 69 -9.10 -2.71 -3.03
N ALA A 70 -10.11 -3.29 -2.36
CA ALA A 70 -11.49 -2.85 -2.48
C ALA A 70 -11.71 -1.45 -1.87
N ALA A 71 -11.08 -1.17 -0.74
CA ALA A 71 -11.15 0.14 -0.08
C ALA A 71 -10.58 1.26 -0.98
N LEU A 72 -9.44 1.02 -1.61
CA LEU A 72 -8.84 1.95 -2.59
C LEU A 72 -9.78 2.15 -3.79
N ASN A 73 -10.31 1.06 -4.36
CA ASN A 73 -11.20 1.13 -5.51
C ASN A 73 -12.46 1.94 -5.22
N GLN A 74 -13.14 1.67 -4.10
CA GLN A 74 -14.35 2.40 -3.68
C GLN A 74 -14.06 3.90 -3.44
N SER A 75 -12.92 4.21 -2.81
CA SER A 75 -12.49 5.60 -2.59
C SER A 75 -12.22 6.35 -3.89
N ILE A 76 -11.49 5.71 -4.81
CA ILE A 76 -11.15 6.30 -6.11
C ILE A 76 -12.42 6.45 -6.96
N GLN A 77 -13.30 5.45 -6.94
CA GLN A 77 -14.56 5.50 -7.69
C GLN A 77 -15.44 6.66 -7.24
N HIS A 78 -15.46 6.99 -5.96
CA HIS A 78 -16.16 8.17 -5.44
C HIS A 78 -15.65 9.47 -6.08
N PHE A 79 -14.36 9.56 -6.37
CA PHE A 79 -13.75 10.76 -6.95
C PHE A 79 -13.72 10.81 -8.49
N LEU A 80 -14.16 9.76 -9.20
CA LEU A 80 -14.10 9.77 -10.67
C LEU A 80 -14.88 10.92 -11.30
N ASP A 81 -15.96 11.38 -10.68
CA ASP A 81 -16.75 12.53 -11.14
C ASP A 81 -16.24 13.87 -10.62
N TYR A 82 -15.25 13.89 -9.73
CA TYR A 82 -14.65 15.11 -9.22
C TYR A 82 -13.63 15.70 -10.20
N ASP A 83 -13.43 16.98 -10.13
CA ASP A 83 -12.43 17.70 -10.91
C ASP A 83 -11.03 17.51 -10.28
N CYS A 84 -10.42 16.36 -10.55
CA CYS A 84 -9.05 16.00 -10.19
C CYS A 84 -8.35 15.31 -11.34
N ASP A 85 -7.02 15.45 -11.40
CA ASP A 85 -6.17 14.87 -12.46
C ASP A 85 -5.52 13.58 -12.00
N TYR A 86 -5.21 13.48 -10.71
CA TYR A 86 -4.46 12.38 -10.09
C TYR A 86 -5.06 12.01 -8.74
N PHE A 87 -4.77 10.78 -8.32
CA PHE A 87 -5.01 10.26 -6.98
C PHE A 87 -3.69 9.98 -6.28
N ILE A 88 -3.57 10.34 -5.00
CA ILE A 88 -2.49 9.89 -4.13
C ILE A 88 -3.07 9.03 -3.01
N THR A 89 -2.40 7.93 -2.70
CA THR A 89 -2.85 7.01 -1.66
C THR A 89 -1.89 7.01 -0.48
N PHE A 90 -2.41 6.83 0.73
CA PHE A 90 -1.65 6.81 1.97
C PHE A 90 -2.10 5.68 2.88
N ASP A 91 -1.17 5.08 3.58
CA ASP A 91 -1.45 4.33 4.79
C ASP A 91 -1.66 5.31 5.96
N GLN A 92 -2.40 4.89 6.98
CA GLN A 92 -2.76 5.77 8.12
C GLN A 92 -1.56 6.28 8.94
N ASP A 93 -0.41 5.64 8.81
CA ASP A 93 0.85 5.92 9.53
C ASP A 93 1.89 6.64 8.65
N SER A 94 1.48 7.15 7.50
CA SER A 94 2.35 7.82 6.53
C SER A 94 2.22 9.33 6.58
N SER A 95 3.35 10.02 6.44
CA SER A 95 3.43 11.48 6.44
C SER A 95 4.55 11.98 5.52
N PHE A 96 4.50 13.27 5.18
CA PHE A 96 5.57 13.95 4.49
C PHE A 96 6.18 15.05 5.37
N ASP A 97 7.45 15.37 5.14
CA ASP A 97 8.02 16.59 5.66
C ASP A 97 7.42 17.81 4.94
N SER A 98 7.48 18.98 5.60
CA SER A 98 6.88 20.21 5.06
C SER A 98 7.41 20.53 3.66
N GLY A 99 6.50 20.77 2.71
CA GLY A 99 6.79 21.14 1.33
C GLY A 99 7.18 19.99 0.40
N VAL A 100 7.40 18.77 0.93
CA VAL A 100 7.80 17.61 0.11
C VAL A 100 6.69 17.22 -0.88
N LEU A 101 5.42 17.24 -0.47
CA LEU A 101 4.32 16.91 -1.39
C LEU A 101 4.20 17.93 -2.53
N ASN A 102 4.44 19.21 -2.28
CA ASN A 102 4.46 20.24 -3.34
C ASN A 102 5.61 20.01 -4.33
N GLN A 103 6.80 19.66 -3.84
CA GLN A 103 7.92 19.28 -4.69
C GLN A 103 7.57 18.04 -5.54
N TYR A 104 6.95 17.06 -4.93
CA TYR A 104 6.52 15.84 -5.60
C TYR A 104 5.50 16.12 -6.72
N LYS A 105 4.45 16.95 -6.44
CA LYS A 105 3.48 17.39 -7.46
C LYS A 105 4.15 18.04 -8.67
N LYS A 106 5.18 18.86 -8.42
CA LYS A 106 5.95 19.51 -9.48
C LYS A 106 6.69 18.47 -10.34
N LEU A 107 7.40 17.53 -9.72
CA LEU A 107 8.11 16.45 -10.42
C LEU A 107 7.15 15.58 -11.23
N VAL A 108 5.98 15.22 -10.69
CA VAL A 108 4.95 14.47 -11.43
C VAL A 108 4.48 15.27 -12.65
N THR A 109 4.24 16.56 -12.50
CA THR A 109 3.79 17.43 -13.61
C THR A 109 4.87 17.53 -14.71
N GLU A 110 6.13 17.67 -14.34
CA GLU A 110 7.27 17.80 -15.26
C GLU A 110 7.58 16.47 -15.99
N ASN A 111 7.24 15.34 -15.38
CA ASN A 111 7.48 14.00 -15.92
C ASN A 111 6.19 13.30 -16.38
N SER A 112 5.06 14.01 -16.45
CA SER A 112 3.81 13.43 -16.87
C SER A 112 3.86 13.01 -18.34
N GLY A 113 3.69 11.70 -18.60
CA GLY A 113 3.62 11.08 -19.91
C GLY A 113 2.54 10.01 -19.92
N GLU A 114 1.95 9.74 -21.11
CA GLU A 114 0.88 8.73 -21.25
C GLU A 114 1.36 7.30 -20.89
N GLU A 115 2.66 7.05 -20.94
CA GLU A 115 3.31 5.78 -20.63
C GLU A 115 3.51 5.55 -19.13
N ILE A 116 3.33 6.57 -18.27
CA ILE A 116 3.54 6.43 -16.84
C ILE A 116 2.21 6.17 -16.13
N GLY A 117 2.13 5.00 -15.51
CA GLY A 117 0.94 4.55 -14.78
C GLY A 117 1.00 4.80 -13.28
N VAL A 118 2.21 4.87 -12.70
CA VAL A 118 2.40 5.13 -11.26
C VAL A 118 3.63 5.99 -11.06
N PHE A 119 3.51 7.00 -10.24
CA PHE A 119 4.61 7.73 -9.65
C PHE A 119 4.73 7.34 -8.18
N GLY A 120 5.90 6.90 -7.74
CA GLY A 120 6.14 6.49 -6.38
C GLY A 120 7.18 7.35 -5.68
N THR A 121 7.27 7.18 -4.38
CA THR A 121 8.23 7.82 -3.50
C THR A 121 9.28 6.85 -2.99
N ASN A 122 10.37 7.37 -2.45
CA ASN A 122 11.27 6.61 -1.60
C ASN A 122 10.71 6.56 -0.17
N TYR A 123 11.14 5.61 0.62
CA TYR A 123 10.75 5.47 2.01
C TYR A 123 11.86 4.79 2.82
N ILE A 124 11.84 4.98 4.13
CA ILE A 124 12.81 4.38 5.04
C ILE A 124 12.30 3.02 5.50
N SER A 125 13.11 1.99 5.31
CA SER A 125 12.86 0.64 5.80
C SER A 125 14.11 0.10 6.50
N ASN A 126 13.98 -0.39 7.74
CA ASN A 126 15.12 -0.88 8.53
C ASN A 126 16.30 0.11 8.59
N ASP A 127 16.01 1.36 8.91
CA ASP A 127 16.99 2.46 9.03
C ASP A 127 17.76 2.77 7.73
N SER A 128 17.26 2.34 6.59
CA SER A 128 17.85 2.64 5.28
C SER A 128 16.81 3.05 4.25
N LEU A 129 17.21 3.89 3.30
CA LEU A 129 16.37 4.21 2.15
C LEU A 129 16.16 2.97 1.28
N SER A 130 14.93 2.76 0.82
CA SER A 130 14.58 1.62 -0.05
C SER A 130 15.21 1.74 -1.44
N TYR A 131 15.46 2.95 -1.88
CA TYR A 131 16.14 3.25 -3.14
C TYR A 131 17.34 4.15 -2.83
N SER A 132 18.56 3.61 -2.94
CA SER A 132 19.83 4.31 -2.72
C SER A 132 20.41 4.87 -4.03
N ASP A 133 19.59 5.56 -4.81
CA ASP A 133 19.94 6.12 -6.12
C ASP A 133 19.85 7.64 -6.06
N ASP A 134 20.87 8.35 -6.54
CA ASP A 134 20.92 9.82 -6.58
C ASP A 134 20.28 10.41 -7.85
N SER A 135 19.73 9.58 -8.72
CA SER A 135 19.03 10.04 -9.92
C SER A 135 17.79 10.87 -9.57
N ASP A 136 17.34 11.68 -10.51
CA ASP A 136 16.11 12.46 -10.33
C ASP A 136 14.85 11.58 -10.45
N SER A 137 14.91 10.50 -11.23
CA SER A 137 13.86 9.51 -11.37
C SER A 137 14.41 8.13 -11.70
N LEU A 138 13.70 7.08 -11.32
CA LEU A 138 14.08 5.68 -11.53
C LEU A 138 12.85 4.88 -12.01
N ILE A 139 13.00 4.16 -13.12
CA ILE A 139 11.98 3.20 -13.57
C ILE A 139 12.15 1.91 -12.78
N VAL A 140 11.06 1.44 -12.19
CA VAL A 140 11.03 0.23 -11.36
C VAL A 140 9.87 -0.68 -11.78
N ASN A 141 9.94 -1.95 -11.39
CA ASN A 141 8.84 -2.89 -11.64
C ASN A 141 7.70 -2.74 -10.61
N GLU A 142 7.97 -2.16 -9.45
CA GLU A 142 7.02 -2.08 -8.35
C GLU A 142 7.35 -0.94 -7.38
N CYS A 143 6.31 -0.41 -6.74
CA CYS A 143 6.43 0.52 -5.60
C CYS A 143 5.31 0.22 -4.59
N ILE A 144 5.41 0.78 -3.40
CA ILE A 144 4.33 0.71 -2.40
C ILE A 144 3.20 1.67 -2.79
N THR A 145 1.95 1.34 -2.40
CA THR A 145 0.81 2.24 -2.64
C THR A 145 0.93 3.51 -1.83
N SER A 146 1.40 3.45 -0.59
CA SER A 146 1.52 4.64 0.26
C SER A 146 2.49 5.67 -0.32
N GLY A 147 2.04 6.91 -0.46
CA GLY A 147 2.75 7.99 -1.14
C GLY A 147 2.76 7.90 -2.67
N SER A 148 2.12 6.91 -3.28
CA SER A 148 2.08 6.79 -4.73
C SER A 148 0.98 7.63 -5.36
N ILE A 149 1.31 8.28 -6.50
CA ILE A 149 0.40 9.09 -7.31
C ILE A 149 0.03 8.32 -8.58
N PHE A 150 -1.26 8.25 -8.86
CA PHE A 150 -1.86 7.52 -9.98
C PHE A 150 -2.60 8.49 -10.88
N PRO A 151 -2.36 8.50 -12.22
CA PRO A 151 -3.19 9.24 -13.15
C PRO A 151 -4.65 8.78 -13.08
N LYS A 152 -5.59 9.71 -13.01
CA LYS A 152 -7.04 9.41 -13.04
C LYS A 152 -7.42 8.60 -14.28
N THR A 153 -6.74 8.83 -15.39
CA THR A 153 -6.96 8.12 -16.64
C THR A 153 -6.80 6.61 -16.53
N ASN A 154 -5.98 6.10 -15.60
CA ASN A 154 -5.86 4.67 -15.35
C ASN A 154 -7.21 4.08 -14.95
N PHE A 155 -7.90 4.73 -14.03
CA PHE A 155 -9.18 4.25 -13.48
C PHE A 155 -10.33 4.46 -14.45
N ILE A 156 -10.31 5.53 -15.25
CA ILE A 156 -11.24 5.72 -16.37
C ILE A 156 -11.09 4.58 -17.40
N LYS A 157 -9.87 4.08 -17.62
CA LYS A 157 -9.59 2.91 -18.46
C LYS A 157 -9.89 1.57 -17.78
N GLY A 158 -10.42 1.57 -16.55
CA GLY A 158 -10.76 0.36 -15.79
C GLY A 158 -9.60 -0.34 -15.11
N LEU A 159 -8.44 0.31 -14.98
CA LEU A 159 -7.27 -0.24 -14.30
C LEU A 159 -7.39 -0.07 -12.77
N PHE A 160 -8.36 -0.72 -12.15
CA PHE A 160 -8.56 -0.74 -10.71
C PHE A 160 -7.63 -1.75 -10.03
N PHE A 161 -7.47 -1.62 -8.69
CA PHE A 161 -6.72 -2.60 -7.90
C PHE A 161 -7.42 -3.96 -7.90
N ASN A 162 -6.64 -5.03 -7.74
CA ASN A 162 -7.20 -6.38 -7.66
C ASN A 162 -7.72 -6.66 -6.24
N GLU A 163 -9.05 -6.74 -6.10
CA GLU A 163 -9.71 -6.93 -4.80
C GLU A 163 -9.49 -8.31 -4.17
N ASP A 164 -9.10 -9.32 -4.95
CA ASP A 164 -8.67 -10.63 -4.45
C ASP A 164 -7.41 -10.53 -3.55
N PHE A 165 -6.68 -9.42 -3.67
CA PHE A 165 -5.58 -9.04 -2.80
C PHE A 165 -6.13 -8.21 -1.65
N PHE A 166 -6.68 -8.90 -0.66
CA PHE A 166 -7.27 -8.25 0.50
C PHE A 166 -6.26 -7.41 1.29
N ILE A 167 -5.06 -7.94 1.49
CA ILE A 167 -3.92 -7.32 2.15
C ILE A 167 -2.62 -7.93 1.61
N ASP A 168 -1.52 -7.19 1.67
CA ASP A 168 -0.18 -7.56 1.20
C ASP A 168 -0.10 -7.75 -0.34
N ALA A 169 0.84 -7.10 -0.97
CA ALA A 169 1.16 -7.15 -2.40
C ALA A 169 0.06 -6.62 -3.38
N VAL A 170 -0.90 -5.84 -2.88
CA VAL A 170 -1.91 -5.11 -3.69
C VAL A 170 -1.21 -4.17 -4.67
N ASP A 171 -0.23 -3.45 -4.16
CA ASP A 171 0.66 -2.52 -4.84
C ASP A 171 1.47 -3.18 -5.95
N PHE A 172 2.15 -4.26 -5.64
CA PHE A 172 3.00 -4.97 -6.58
C PHE A 172 2.21 -5.61 -7.71
N GLU A 173 1.05 -6.21 -7.41
CA GLU A 173 0.17 -6.75 -8.44
C GLU A 173 -0.32 -5.66 -9.38
N TYR A 174 -0.68 -4.50 -8.84
CA TYR A 174 -1.11 -3.37 -9.65
C TYR A 174 -0.02 -2.93 -10.63
N CYS A 175 1.21 -2.68 -10.15
CA CYS A 175 2.34 -2.28 -10.98
C CYS A 175 2.65 -3.32 -12.07
N TYR A 176 2.73 -4.60 -11.71
CA TYR A 176 3.00 -5.66 -12.68
C TYR A 176 1.89 -5.82 -13.71
N ARG A 177 0.64 -5.70 -13.27
CA ARG A 177 -0.51 -5.83 -14.17
C ARG A 177 -0.56 -4.71 -15.19
N ILE A 178 -0.43 -3.45 -14.79
CA ILE A 178 -0.44 -2.32 -15.72
C ILE A 178 0.74 -2.36 -16.69
N ALA A 179 1.93 -2.79 -16.22
CA ALA A 179 3.08 -2.99 -17.11
C ALA A 179 2.81 -4.05 -18.17
N LYS A 180 2.22 -5.20 -17.77
CA LYS A 180 2.00 -6.33 -18.69
C LYS A 180 0.81 -6.12 -19.62
N THR A 181 -0.27 -5.49 -19.14
CA THR A 181 -1.53 -5.39 -19.92
C THR A 181 -1.66 -4.07 -20.69
N SER A 182 -1.01 -3.03 -20.23
CA SER A 182 -1.18 -1.68 -20.77
C SER A 182 0.13 -1.01 -21.18
N GLY A 183 1.28 -1.66 -20.94
CA GLY A 183 2.61 -1.12 -21.26
C GLY A 183 2.98 0.11 -20.41
N LEU A 184 2.27 0.34 -19.30
CA LEU A 184 2.51 1.48 -18.43
C LEU A 184 3.70 1.21 -17.48
N THR A 185 4.51 2.23 -17.26
CA THR A 185 5.67 2.15 -16.38
C THR A 185 5.39 2.69 -14.98
N THR A 186 6.18 2.24 -14.01
CA THR A 186 6.22 2.79 -12.64
C THR A 186 7.51 3.57 -12.49
N VAL A 187 7.40 4.83 -12.06
CA VAL A 187 8.54 5.74 -11.84
C VAL A 187 8.62 6.09 -10.36
N ILE A 188 9.82 5.98 -9.79
CA ILE A 188 10.12 6.44 -8.42
C ILE A 188 10.92 7.73 -8.49
N PHE A 189 10.65 8.65 -7.58
CA PHE A 189 11.50 9.81 -7.31
C PHE A 189 12.32 9.57 -6.03
N PRO A 190 13.58 9.12 -6.13
CA PRO A 190 14.39 8.70 -4.97
C PRO A 190 14.61 9.80 -3.92
N LYS A 191 14.55 11.07 -4.33
CA LYS A 191 14.70 12.25 -3.45
C LYS A 191 13.42 12.66 -2.73
N ILE A 192 12.27 12.11 -3.13
CA ILE A 192 10.99 12.32 -2.44
C ILE A 192 10.83 11.21 -1.41
N ILE A 193 10.95 11.55 -0.13
CA ILE A 193 10.93 10.58 0.97
C ILE A 193 9.60 10.65 1.68
N LEU A 194 8.92 9.51 1.74
CA LEU A 194 7.75 9.29 2.58
C LEU A 194 8.21 8.81 3.96
N ASN A 195 7.77 9.49 5.01
CA ASN A 195 7.89 9.01 6.37
C ASN A 195 6.80 7.96 6.59
N HIS A 196 7.20 6.70 6.72
CA HIS A 196 6.30 5.56 6.90
C HIS A 196 6.76 4.74 8.11
N ASN A 197 5.94 4.72 9.16
CA ASN A 197 6.20 3.90 10.33
C ASN A 197 5.73 2.48 10.04
N ILE A 198 6.62 1.66 9.51
CA ILE A 198 6.35 0.22 9.36
C ILE A 198 6.19 -0.36 10.77
N GLY A 199 4.96 -0.43 11.25
CA GLY A 199 4.44 -0.92 12.52
C GLY A 199 5.49 -1.20 13.62
N TYR A 200 5.18 -0.94 14.88
CA TYR A 200 6.06 -1.20 16.03
C TYR A 200 6.65 -2.61 15.95
N ALA A 201 7.84 -2.73 15.38
CA ALA A 201 8.67 -3.90 15.57
C ALA A 201 9.11 -3.84 17.03
N ASP A 202 8.52 -4.70 17.87
CA ASP A 202 8.99 -4.94 19.21
C ASP A 202 10.50 -5.22 19.13
N GLN A 203 11.35 -4.37 19.78
CA GLN A 203 12.81 -4.39 19.61
C GLN A 203 13.50 -5.58 20.31
N SER A 204 12.74 -6.60 20.67
CA SER A 204 13.32 -7.82 21.24
C SER A 204 14.12 -8.60 20.18
N PHE A 205 15.18 -9.29 20.58
CA PHE A 205 15.97 -10.18 19.70
C PHE A 205 15.09 -11.23 18.99
N LEU A 206 14.01 -11.67 19.64
CA LEU A 206 13.05 -12.60 19.10
C LEU A 206 12.14 -12.01 18.02
N SER A 207 11.87 -10.69 18.07
CA SER A 207 11.07 -10.02 17.05
C SER A 207 11.82 -9.88 15.72
N LYS A 208 13.15 -9.84 15.75
CA LYS A 208 13.97 -9.90 14.51
C LYS A 208 13.87 -11.25 13.80
N LEU A 209 13.48 -12.31 14.50
CA LEU A 209 13.28 -13.66 13.95
C LEU A 209 11.82 -13.95 13.58
N SER A 210 10.86 -13.16 14.08
CA SER A 210 9.44 -13.41 13.90
C SER A 210 8.66 -12.11 13.77
N ASP A 211 8.12 -11.85 12.60
CA ASP A 211 7.16 -10.76 12.38
C ASP A 211 5.82 -11.00 13.08
N ASN A 212 5.63 -12.15 13.73
CA ASN A 212 4.44 -12.62 14.48
C ASN A 212 3.08 -12.28 13.80
N TYR A 213 3.03 -12.31 12.47
CA TYR A 213 1.80 -12.06 11.73
C TYR A 213 0.68 -13.02 12.14
N SER A 214 -0.56 -12.51 12.15
CA SER A 214 -1.75 -13.35 12.35
C SER A 214 -1.83 -14.45 11.28
N ALA A 215 -2.56 -15.52 11.59
CA ALA A 215 -2.85 -16.59 10.62
C ALA A 215 -3.51 -16.04 9.35
N PHE A 216 -4.40 -15.04 9.50
CA PHE A 216 -5.06 -14.37 8.40
C PHE A 216 -4.06 -13.65 7.47
N ARG A 217 -3.19 -12.80 8.02
CA ARG A 217 -2.19 -12.08 7.22
C ARG A 217 -1.17 -13.02 6.60
N THR A 218 -0.71 -14.05 7.34
CA THR A 218 0.19 -15.09 6.82
C THR A 218 -0.36 -15.78 5.58
N PHE A 219 -1.67 -16.06 5.56
CA PHE A 219 -2.33 -16.65 4.41
C PHE A 219 -2.25 -15.76 3.16
N PHE A 220 -2.63 -14.49 3.27
CA PHE A 220 -2.62 -13.56 2.12
C PHE A 220 -1.22 -13.28 1.62
N LEU A 221 -0.28 -13.06 2.53
CA LEU A 221 1.11 -12.79 2.19
C LEU A 221 1.70 -13.90 1.31
N ILE A 222 1.50 -15.16 1.66
CA ILE A 222 2.01 -16.30 0.89
C ILE A 222 1.21 -16.48 -0.41
N LYS A 223 -0.12 -16.48 -0.32
CA LYS A 223 -1.01 -16.64 -1.48
C LYS A 223 -0.70 -15.61 -2.57
N ASN A 224 -0.63 -14.34 -2.18
CA ASN A 224 -0.48 -13.24 -3.12
C ASN A 224 0.90 -13.23 -3.79
N GLN A 225 1.97 -13.49 -3.06
CA GLN A 225 3.32 -13.57 -3.63
C GLN A 225 3.46 -14.74 -4.61
N ILE A 226 2.90 -15.92 -4.31
CA ILE A 226 2.92 -17.06 -5.22
C ILE A 226 2.09 -16.78 -6.47
N TYR A 227 0.91 -16.15 -6.30
CA TYR A 227 0.07 -15.74 -7.43
C TYR A 227 0.81 -14.79 -8.37
N ILE A 228 1.45 -13.74 -7.85
CA ILE A 228 2.22 -12.77 -8.64
C ILE A 228 3.36 -13.47 -9.38
N TRP A 229 4.14 -14.33 -8.69
CA TRP A 229 5.21 -15.08 -9.33
C TRP A 229 4.73 -15.89 -10.53
N ARG A 230 3.59 -16.56 -10.40
CA ARG A 230 3.04 -17.39 -11.49
C ARG A 230 2.48 -16.55 -12.63
N LYS A 231 1.82 -15.46 -12.31
CA LYS A 231 1.13 -14.62 -13.30
C LYS A 231 2.08 -13.69 -14.06
N TYR A 232 3.14 -13.24 -13.37
CA TYR A 232 4.12 -12.28 -13.92
C TYR A 232 5.56 -12.79 -13.74
N PRO A 233 5.91 -13.99 -14.27
CA PRO A 233 7.20 -14.65 -13.98
C PRO A 233 8.41 -13.86 -14.47
N ASP A 234 8.25 -13.04 -15.50
CA ASP A 234 9.31 -12.22 -16.10
C ASP A 234 9.61 -10.96 -15.28
N LEU A 235 8.57 -10.42 -14.60
CA LEU A 235 8.68 -9.22 -13.76
C LEU A 235 9.05 -9.56 -12.30
N PHE A 236 8.75 -10.80 -11.88
CA PHE A 236 9.04 -11.27 -10.53
C PHE A 236 10.50 -11.70 -10.41
N GLU A 237 11.35 -10.84 -9.90
CA GLU A 237 12.80 -11.01 -9.85
C GLU A 237 13.24 -12.29 -9.13
N PHE A 238 14.40 -12.86 -9.54
CA PHE A 238 14.96 -14.08 -8.94
C PHE A 238 15.26 -13.91 -7.44
N LYS A 239 15.79 -12.76 -7.04
CA LYS A 239 16.01 -12.43 -5.62
C LYS A 239 14.72 -12.51 -4.81
N ARG A 240 13.61 -12.06 -5.37
CA ARG A 240 12.29 -12.11 -4.76
C ARG A 240 11.77 -13.54 -4.64
N LYS A 241 12.02 -14.39 -5.64
CA LYS A 241 11.70 -15.85 -5.58
C LYS A 241 12.41 -16.53 -4.40
N ILE A 242 13.70 -16.25 -4.24
CA ILE A 242 14.47 -16.76 -3.10
C ILE A 242 13.89 -16.20 -1.78
N HIS A 243 13.63 -14.91 -1.71
CA HIS A 243 13.06 -14.26 -0.52
C HIS A 243 11.71 -14.88 -0.11
N LEU A 244 10.82 -15.12 -1.08
CA LEU A 244 9.56 -15.81 -0.84
C LEU A 244 9.76 -17.19 -0.23
N VAL A 245 10.60 -18.01 -0.85
CA VAL A 245 10.81 -19.39 -0.38
C VAL A 245 11.51 -19.43 0.97
N VAL A 246 12.56 -18.64 1.14
CA VAL A 246 13.38 -18.65 2.36
C VAL A 246 12.67 -17.92 3.50
N LYS A 247 12.32 -16.64 3.33
CA LYS A 247 11.76 -15.82 4.42
C LYS A 247 10.29 -16.14 4.69
N TYR A 248 9.44 -16.07 3.66
CA TYR A 248 7.99 -16.16 3.85
C TYR A 248 7.45 -17.58 3.96
N ILE A 249 8.22 -18.60 3.55
CA ILE A 249 7.79 -20.00 3.72
C ILE A 249 8.68 -20.69 4.75
N THR A 250 9.97 -20.88 4.47
CA THR A 250 10.83 -21.73 5.31
C THR A 250 11.06 -21.14 6.71
N LEU A 251 11.61 -19.92 6.79
CA LEU A 251 11.86 -19.26 8.08
C LEU A 251 10.55 -18.98 8.82
N ARG A 252 9.46 -18.70 8.09
CA ARG A 252 8.15 -18.53 8.70
C ARG A 252 7.63 -19.81 9.36
N ILE A 253 7.81 -20.97 8.73
CA ILE A 253 7.47 -22.28 9.36
C ILE A 253 8.30 -22.47 10.63
N VAL A 254 9.62 -22.24 10.55
CA VAL A 254 10.51 -22.39 11.71
C VAL A 254 10.09 -21.45 12.84
N SER A 255 9.83 -20.16 12.54
CA SER A 255 9.37 -19.18 13.50
C SER A 255 8.07 -19.60 14.19
N VAL A 256 7.07 -20.02 13.41
CA VAL A 256 5.78 -20.47 13.93
C VAL A 256 5.95 -21.69 14.85
N VAL A 257 6.77 -22.67 14.45
CA VAL A 257 6.95 -23.91 15.23
C VAL A 257 7.65 -23.65 16.57
N PHE A 258 8.66 -22.78 16.61
CA PHE A 258 9.49 -22.62 17.79
C PHE A 258 9.13 -21.42 18.67
N PHE A 259 8.67 -20.32 18.08
CA PHE A 259 8.61 -19.02 18.77
C PHE A 259 7.22 -18.39 18.87
N GLU A 260 6.24 -18.80 18.05
CA GLU A 260 4.96 -18.12 17.99
C GLU A 260 3.82 -18.87 18.68
N GLN A 261 2.76 -18.14 18.97
CA GLN A 261 1.47 -18.70 19.42
C GLN A 261 0.61 -19.08 18.22
N ASP A 262 -0.52 -19.78 18.46
CA ASP A 262 -1.48 -20.20 17.44
C ASP A 262 -0.88 -21.01 16.28
N LYS A 263 0.10 -21.85 16.62
CA LYS A 263 0.94 -22.62 15.68
C LYS A 263 0.11 -23.38 14.64
N TYR A 264 -0.92 -24.09 15.08
CA TYR A 264 -1.76 -24.87 14.19
C TYR A 264 -2.49 -23.99 13.16
N ALA A 265 -3.10 -22.86 13.59
CA ALA A 265 -3.81 -21.94 12.72
C ALA A 265 -2.86 -21.31 11.68
N LYS A 266 -1.66 -20.92 12.11
CA LYS A 266 -0.64 -20.32 11.25
C LYS A 266 -0.06 -21.32 10.24
N LEU A 267 0.28 -22.55 10.66
CA LEU A 267 0.74 -23.59 9.74
C LEU A 267 -0.33 -23.96 8.71
N LYS A 268 -1.59 -24.10 9.14
CA LYS A 268 -2.72 -24.30 8.24
C LYS A 268 -2.84 -23.17 7.23
N SER A 269 -2.62 -21.94 7.65
CA SER A 269 -2.66 -20.75 6.78
C SER A 269 -1.52 -20.73 5.76
N ILE A 270 -0.31 -21.15 6.15
CA ILE A 270 0.80 -21.33 5.21
C ILE A 270 0.44 -22.34 4.11
N ILE A 271 -0.02 -23.54 4.49
CA ILE A 271 -0.41 -24.58 3.53
C ILE A 271 -1.53 -24.10 2.61
N ARG A 272 -2.58 -23.45 3.18
CA ARG A 272 -3.67 -22.89 2.39
C ARG A 272 -3.20 -21.79 1.45
N GLY A 273 -2.30 -20.91 1.91
CA GLY A 273 -1.70 -19.85 1.11
C GLY A 273 -0.94 -20.41 -0.09
N ILE A 274 -0.10 -21.43 0.14
CA ILE A 274 0.62 -22.13 -0.94
C ILE A 274 -0.36 -22.75 -1.94
N ASN A 275 -1.32 -23.55 -1.46
CA ASN A 275 -2.27 -24.24 -2.35
C ASN A 275 -3.12 -23.26 -3.17
N GLN A 276 -3.64 -22.21 -2.55
CA GLN A 276 -4.45 -21.22 -3.28
C GLN A 276 -3.60 -20.33 -4.20
N GLY A 277 -2.38 -19.98 -3.81
CA GLY A 277 -1.46 -19.27 -4.70
C GLY A 277 -1.07 -20.10 -5.93
N LEU A 278 -0.97 -21.43 -5.78
CA LEU A 278 -0.71 -22.34 -6.88
C LEU A 278 -1.94 -22.65 -7.73
N SER A 279 -3.14 -22.63 -7.18
CA SER A 279 -4.39 -23.02 -7.88
C SER A 279 -5.05 -21.87 -8.64
N LYS A 280 -4.88 -20.62 -8.23
CA LYS A 280 -5.42 -19.47 -8.98
C LYS A 280 -4.57 -19.19 -10.22
N PRO A 281 -5.20 -18.93 -11.38
CA PRO A 281 -4.49 -18.65 -12.64
C PRO A 281 -3.84 -17.27 -12.61
#